data_aa52447a1adebbb4b519755a0a8984b0
#
_entry.id   aa52447a1adebbb4b519755a0a8984b0
#
_cell.length_a   1.000
_cell.length_b   1.000
_cell.length_c   1.000
_cell.angle_alpha   90.00
_cell.angle_beta   90.00
_cell.angle_gamma   90.00
#
_symmetry.space_group_name_H-M   'P 1'
#
loop_
_entity.id
_entity.type
_entity.pdbx_description
1 polymer ?
#
loop_
_entity_poly.entity_id
_entity_poly.type
_entity_poly.pdbx_seq_one_letter_code
_entity_poly.pdbx_strand_id
1 'polypeptide(L)'
;MPTPSLPPSRIYQNAVLDSTRWRAFTPREDDIVISTSYKAGTTWTQAIVRELIVHAMQQAGVSDPTQFPTRDNGSSLWPDARWICPVDELQAQLEAQPHRRFLKSHLALDGLPIYDQVKYLIVARDPRDVFMSLWNHHRGVTDDFLNLLNNTPGRVGDPFPRCPDDIHDFWATWISRSWFEWEQEGYPFWGNMHHNQSWWNYRHLENILLVHYADLKTDPLGEIRRIADFLEVELSDEALATVADRTSFDAMRQRAIAADAASDGASPFREGAKTFFHKGTNGRWRDVLTDAELAMYEQTKTTVLTPDCARWLELGRTGLA
;
A
#
# COMPACT_ATOMS: atom_id res chain seq x y z
N MET A 1 17.01 -20.42 7.39
CA MET A 1 15.98 -19.36 7.38
C MET A 1 14.73 -19.92 8.01
N PRO A 2 13.98 -19.16 8.78
CA PRO A 2 12.69 -19.61 9.31
C PRO A 2 11.75 -19.98 8.17
N THR A 3 10.94 -20.99 8.38
CA THR A 3 9.95 -21.48 7.40
C THR A 3 8.67 -20.67 7.57
N PRO A 4 8.08 -20.08 6.52
CA PRO A 4 6.81 -19.40 6.63
C PRO A 4 5.69 -20.39 6.99
N SER A 5 4.76 -19.96 7.83
CA SER A 5 3.55 -20.75 8.18
C SER A 5 2.62 -20.90 6.97
N LEU A 6 2.58 -19.88 6.08
CA LEU A 6 1.96 -19.97 4.77
C LEU A 6 3.00 -19.54 3.71
N PRO A 7 3.55 -20.47 2.92
CA PRO A 7 4.45 -20.11 1.83
C PRO A 7 3.67 -19.46 0.68
N PRO A 8 4.31 -18.55 -0.10
CA PRO A 8 3.67 -17.99 -1.28
C PRO A 8 3.34 -19.09 -2.28
N SER A 9 2.11 -19.09 -2.79
CA SER A 9 1.64 -20.06 -3.77
C SER A 9 1.71 -19.55 -5.21
N ARG A 10 1.99 -18.27 -5.41
CA ARG A 10 2.06 -17.59 -6.70
C ARG A 10 3.28 -16.69 -6.79
N ILE A 11 3.75 -16.47 -8.02
CA ILE A 11 4.88 -15.58 -8.32
C ILE A 11 4.34 -14.41 -9.13
N TYR A 12 4.49 -13.20 -8.57
CA TYR A 12 4.12 -11.95 -9.21
C TYR A 12 5.37 -11.30 -9.81
N GLN A 13 5.50 -11.33 -11.13
CA GLN A 13 6.60 -10.69 -11.84
C GLN A 13 6.07 -9.92 -13.06
N ASN A 14 6.37 -8.62 -13.10
CA ASN A 14 6.07 -7.76 -14.24
C ASN A 14 7.09 -6.59 -14.33
N ALA A 15 6.77 -5.53 -15.03
CA ALA A 15 7.63 -4.35 -15.15
C ALA A 15 7.92 -3.66 -13.80
N VAL A 16 7.07 -3.79 -12.79
CA VAL A 16 7.16 -3.12 -11.48
C VAL A 16 7.54 -4.07 -10.37
N LEU A 17 6.87 -5.21 -10.30
CA LEU A 17 6.94 -6.15 -9.18
C LEU A 17 7.79 -7.38 -9.50
N ASP A 18 8.44 -7.89 -8.45
CA ASP A 18 9.02 -9.22 -8.38
C ASP A 18 8.88 -9.78 -6.97
N SER A 19 7.88 -10.65 -6.75
CA SER A 19 7.62 -11.26 -5.45
C SER A 19 8.73 -12.21 -4.98
N THR A 20 9.57 -12.72 -5.90
CA THR A 20 10.69 -13.61 -5.52
C THR A 20 11.75 -12.90 -4.68
N ARG A 21 11.78 -11.57 -4.69
CA ARG A 21 12.68 -10.74 -3.88
C ARG A 21 12.42 -10.87 -2.37
N TRP A 22 11.24 -11.33 -1.95
CA TRP A 22 10.94 -11.66 -0.56
C TRP A 22 11.78 -12.82 -0.01
N ARG A 23 12.50 -13.57 -0.87
CA ARG A 23 13.50 -14.54 -0.43
C ARG A 23 14.70 -13.91 0.28
N ALA A 24 14.94 -12.61 0.07
CA ALA A 24 15.95 -11.85 0.81
C ALA A 24 15.51 -11.41 2.21
N PHE A 25 14.23 -11.57 2.53
CA PHE A 25 13.66 -11.19 3.82
C PHE A 25 13.85 -12.31 4.84
N THR A 26 14.59 -12.01 5.91
CA THR A 26 14.66 -12.83 7.12
C THR A 26 13.81 -12.16 8.19
N PRO A 27 12.67 -12.77 8.61
CA PRO A 27 11.79 -12.15 9.57
C PRO A 27 12.45 -12.03 10.95
N ARG A 28 12.21 -10.90 11.60
CA ARG A 28 12.49 -10.67 13.03
C ARG A 28 11.19 -10.75 13.81
N GLU A 29 11.30 -10.92 15.11
CA GLU A 29 10.16 -10.72 16.02
C GLU A 29 9.60 -9.30 15.81
N ASP A 30 8.29 -9.18 15.78
CA ASP A 30 7.57 -7.91 15.66
C ASP A 30 7.77 -7.11 14.36
N ASP A 31 8.33 -7.71 13.32
CA ASP A 31 8.32 -7.07 12.02
C ASP A 31 6.89 -6.77 11.56
N ILE A 32 6.73 -5.68 10.82
CA ILE A 32 5.44 -5.26 10.29
C ILE A 32 5.50 -5.26 8.76
N VAL A 33 4.54 -5.91 8.12
CA VAL A 33 4.34 -5.82 6.68
C VAL A 33 3.04 -5.06 6.41
N ILE A 34 3.14 -3.92 5.74
CA ILE A 34 1.99 -3.12 5.30
C ILE A 34 1.71 -3.50 3.85
N SER A 35 0.72 -4.36 3.62
CA SER A 35 0.27 -4.67 2.27
C SER A 35 -1.04 -3.97 1.95
N THR A 36 -1.11 -3.36 0.78
CA THR A 36 -2.29 -2.66 0.32
C THR A 36 -2.49 -2.93 -1.15
N SER A 37 -3.72 -3.00 -1.62
CA SER A 37 -3.94 -2.76 -3.04
C SER A 37 -3.46 -1.34 -3.39
N TYR A 38 -3.14 -1.12 -4.66
CA TYR A 38 -2.59 0.17 -5.09
C TYR A 38 -3.56 1.32 -4.77
N LYS A 39 -3.06 2.44 -4.23
CA LYS A 39 -3.85 3.65 -3.92
C LYS A 39 -4.94 3.49 -2.84
N ALA A 40 -4.87 2.46 -2.02
CA ALA A 40 -5.82 2.23 -0.93
C ALA A 40 -5.48 2.97 0.38
N GLY A 41 -4.34 3.68 0.47
CA GLY A 41 -3.96 4.42 1.68
C GLY A 41 -2.59 4.07 2.25
N THR A 42 -1.73 3.39 1.49
CA THR A 42 -0.39 2.92 1.90
C THR A 42 0.42 4.00 2.62
N THR A 43 0.57 5.18 2.01
CA THR A 43 1.40 6.27 2.55
C THR A 43 0.86 6.79 3.88
N TRP A 44 -0.46 6.83 4.04
CA TRP A 44 -1.08 7.22 5.32
C TRP A 44 -0.79 6.21 6.41
N THR A 45 -1.00 4.93 6.11
CA THR A 45 -0.73 3.86 7.07
C THR A 45 0.76 3.77 7.44
N GLN A 46 1.66 3.92 6.46
CA GLN A 46 3.10 4.01 6.73
C GLN A 46 3.44 5.17 7.66
N ALA A 47 2.79 6.32 7.49
CA ALA A 47 2.98 7.47 8.38
C ALA A 47 2.49 7.19 9.81
N ILE A 48 1.31 6.56 9.95
CA ILE A 48 0.77 6.15 11.25
C ILE A 48 1.74 5.16 11.93
N VAL A 49 2.11 4.08 11.27
CA VAL A 49 3.01 3.06 11.82
C VAL A 49 4.36 3.66 12.22
N ARG A 50 4.91 4.56 11.40
CA ARG A 50 6.16 5.26 11.74
C ARG A 50 6.02 6.10 13.02
N GLU A 51 4.96 6.90 13.16
CA GLU A 51 4.75 7.73 14.38
C GLU A 51 4.54 6.83 15.62
N LEU A 52 3.87 5.68 15.48
CA LEU A 52 3.73 4.70 16.57
C LEU A 52 5.08 4.11 16.99
N ILE A 53 5.91 3.71 16.04
CA ILE A 53 7.26 3.18 16.33
C ILE A 53 8.12 4.26 16.98
N VAL A 54 8.11 5.49 16.48
CA VAL A 54 8.86 6.61 17.06
C VAL A 54 8.40 6.84 18.51
N HIS A 55 7.10 6.84 18.76
CA HIS A 55 6.54 7.00 20.11
C HIS A 55 7.03 5.88 21.05
N ALA A 56 6.94 4.62 20.65
CA ALA A 56 7.40 3.48 21.45
C ALA A 56 8.91 3.56 21.75
N MET A 57 9.73 3.96 20.77
CA MET A 57 11.17 4.15 20.95
C MET A 57 11.48 5.29 21.93
N GLN A 58 10.75 6.40 21.87
CA GLN A 58 10.91 7.52 22.81
C GLN A 58 10.55 7.09 24.23
N GLN A 59 9.47 6.33 24.42
CA GLN A 59 9.10 5.76 25.72
C GLN A 59 10.15 4.79 26.26
N ALA A 60 10.83 4.05 25.38
CA ALA A 60 11.96 3.20 25.73
C ALA A 60 13.27 3.96 26.01
N GLY A 61 13.24 5.31 25.97
CA GLY A 61 14.39 6.17 26.28
C GLY A 61 15.35 6.40 25.09
N VAL A 62 14.97 6.02 23.88
CA VAL A 62 15.78 6.32 22.68
C VAL A 62 15.68 7.81 22.38
N SER A 63 16.83 8.48 22.38
CA SER A 63 16.93 9.94 22.12
C SER A 63 17.76 10.30 20.89
N ASP A 64 18.51 9.35 20.32
CA ASP A 64 19.31 9.56 19.13
C ASP A 64 18.44 9.62 17.86
N PRO A 65 18.36 10.78 17.20
CA PRO A 65 17.52 10.94 16.01
C PRO A 65 17.86 9.98 14.85
N THR A 66 19.11 9.52 14.79
CA THR A 66 19.56 8.63 13.72
C THR A 66 19.02 7.21 13.83
N GLN A 67 18.50 6.83 15.00
CA GLN A 67 17.91 5.53 15.26
C GLN A 67 16.42 5.47 14.89
N PHE A 68 15.77 6.63 14.72
CA PHE A 68 14.36 6.67 14.36
C PHE A 68 14.13 6.37 12.87
N PRO A 69 13.00 5.73 12.54
CA PRO A 69 12.64 5.53 11.14
C PRO A 69 12.37 6.89 10.48
N THR A 70 13.14 7.20 9.44
CA THR A 70 12.93 8.39 8.60
C THR A 70 12.61 7.96 7.17
N ARG A 71 12.10 8.88 6.37
CA ARG A 71 11.87 8.61 4.95
C ARG A 71 13.19 8.32 4.22
N ASP A 72 14.26 9.00 4.62
CA ASP A 72 15.55 8.99 3.91
C ASP A 72 16.42 7.79 4.28
N ASN A 73 16.24 7.18 5.47
CA ASN A 73 17.00 6.00 5.90
C ASN A 73 16.33 4.67 5.53
N GLY A 74 15.49 4.66 4.49
CA GLY A 74 14.87 3.45 3.99
C GLY A 74 13.74 2.90 4.85
N SER A 75 13.17 3.74 5.74
CA SER A 75 11.98 3.32 6.48
C SER A 75 10.88 2.91 5.51
N SER A 76 10.30 1.73 5.74
CA SER A 76 9.31 1.13 4.87
C SER A 76 9.85 0.80 3.46
N LEU A 77 10.92 0.04 3.41
CA LEU A 77 11.42 -0.57 2.18
C LEU A 77 10.27 -1.32 1.48
N TRP A 78 10.34 -1.31 0.17
CA TRP A 78 9.41 -2.05 -0.68
C TRP A 78 10.13 -3.22 -1.37
N PRO A 79 10.21 -4.40 -0.73
CA PRO A 79 11.02 -5.53 -1.23
C PRO A 79 10.64 -5.99 -2.62
N ASP A 80 9.34 -6.06 -2.93
CA ASP A 80 8.84 -6.53 -4.21
C ASP A 80 8.97 -5.53 -5.37
N ALA A 81 9.40 -4.29 -5.12
CA ALA A 81 9.66 -3.33 -6.20
C ALA A 81 11.03 -3.57 -6.85
N ARG A 82 11.03 -3.93 -8.12
CA ARG A 82 12.24 -4.30 -8.88
C ARG A 82 13.24 -3.16 -9.05
N TRP A 83 12.73 -1.94 -9.20
CA TRP A 83 13.49 -0.75 -9.62
C TRP A 83 14.18 -0.01 -8.47
N ILE A 84 13.90 -0.36 -7.21
CA ILE A 84 14.42 0.38 -6.05
C ILE A 84 15.91 0.09 -5.82
N CYS A 85 16.30 -1.19 -5.76
CA CYS A 85 17.68 -1.61 -5.59
C CYS A 85 17.87 -3.07 -6.06
N PRO A 86 19.10 -3.51 -6.33
CA PRO A 86 19.45 -4.92 -6.51
C PRO A 86 19.08 -5.78 -5.29
N VAL A 87 18.94 -7.11 -5.46
CA VAL A 87 18.47 -8.01 -4.38
C VAL A 87 19.49 -8.16 -3.25
N ASP A 88 20.77 -8.18 -3.58
CA ASP A 88 21.88 -8.22 -2.62
C ASP A 88 21.94 -6.96 -1.74
N GLU A 89 21.72 -5.81 -2.32
CA GLU A 89 21.59 -4.55 -1.57
C GLU A 89 20.32 -4.53 -0.71
N LEU A 90 19.22 -5.08 -1.19
CA LEU A 90 17.97 -5.16 -0.45
C LEU A 90 18.15 -5.89 0.88
N GLN A 91 18.81 -7.05 0.88
CA GLN A 91 19.07 -7.79 2.11
C GLN A 91 19.90 -6.96 3.09
N ALA A 92 20.96 -6.30 2.63
CA ALA A 92 21.78 -5.44 3.47
C ALA A 92 20.99 -4.27 4.07
N GLN A 93 20.12 -3.63 3.27
CA GLN A 93 19.26 -2.54 3.73
C GLN A 93 18.21 -3.02 4.75
N LEU A 94 17.64 -4.22 4.56
CA LEU A 94 16.71 -4.82 5.52
C LEU A 94 17.39 -5.08 6.87
N GLU A 95 18.60 -5.63 6.84
CA GLU A 95 19.33 -5.95 8.07
C GLU A 95 19.91 -4.72 8.79
N ALA A 96 20.18 -3.65 8.07
CA ALA A 96 20.76 -2.41 8.64
C ALA A 96 19.76 -1.58 9.47
N GLN A 97 18.45 -1.87 9.41
CA GLN A 97 17.45 -1.11 10.16
C GLN A 97 17.58 -1.39 11.68
N PRO A 98 17.89 -0.38 12.51
CA PRO A 98 18.09 -0.58 13.95
C PRO A 98 16.80 -0.60 14.77
N HIS A 99 15.71 -0.10 14.21
CA HIS A 99 14.40 -0.02 14.83
C HIS A 99 13.51 -1.23 14.49
N ARG A 100 12.33 -1.32 15.10
CA ARG A 100 11.25 -2.22 14.67
C ARG A 100 10.95 -1.96 13.20
N ARG A 101 11.14 -2.97 12.34
CA ARG A 101 11.01 -2.78 10.91
C ARG A 101 9.55 -2.75 10.48
N PHE A 102 9.23 -1.90 9.52
CA PHE A 102 7.98 -1.99 8.78
C PHE A 102 8.26 -1.89 7.28
N LEU A 103 7.70 -2.82 6.54
CA LEU A 103 7.95 -3.02 5.12
C LEU A 103 6.68 -2.74 4.34
N LYS A 104 6.85 -2.25 3.12
CA LYS A 104 5.74 -2.02 2.21
C LYS A 104 5.62 -3.17 1.22
N SER A 105 4.39 -3.58 0.92
CA SER A 105 4.06 -4.44 -0.20
C SER A 105 2.77 -4.00 -0.90
N HIS A 106 2.58 -4.50 -2.10
CA HIS A 106 1.31 -4.44 -2.81
C HIS A 106 0.84 -5.82 -3.26
N LEU A 107 1.50 -6.87 -2.78
CA LEU A 107 1.17 -8.25 -3.14
C LEU A 107 -0.10 -8.72 -2.43
N ALA A 108 -0.89 -9.50 -3.14
CA ALA A 108 -1.90 -10.35 -2.55
C ALA A 108 -1.26 -11.35 -1.59
N LEU A 109 -2.03 -11.92 -0.67
CA LEU A 109 -1.52 -12.85 0.34
C LEU A 109 -0.78 -14.03 -0.29
N ASP A 110 -1.28 -14.55 -1.41
CA ASP A 110 -0.71 -15.69 -2.12
C ASP A 110 0.65 -15.41 -2.79
N GLY A 111 1.08 -14.16 -2.84
CA GLY A 111 2.41 -13.75 -3.31
C GLY A 111 3.43 -13.46 -2.21
N LEU A 112 3.01 -13.47 -0.92
CA LEU A 112 3.85 -13.16 0.23
C LEU A 112 4.12 -14.37 1.12
N PRO A 113 5.32 -14.50 1.69
CA PRO A 113 5.54 -15.44 2.79
C PRO A 113 4.87 -14.90 4.06
N ILE A 114 4.05 -15.71 4.72
CA ILE A 114 3.41 -15.38 5.99
C ILE A 114 4.14 -16.10 7.13
N TYR A 115 4.53 -15.34 8.15
CA TYR A 115 5.24 -15.82 9.34
C TYR A 115 4.43 -15.45 10.59
N ASP A 116 4.35 -16.34 11.57
CA ASP A 116 3.53 -16.13 12.76
C ASP A 116 4.02 -14.96 13.62
N GLN A 117 5.33 -14.71 13.64
CA GLN A 117 5.95 -13.61 14.39
C GLN A 117 5.87 -12.24 13.68
N VAL A 118 5.37 -12.17 12.45
CA VAL A 118 5.25 -10.94 11.68
C VAL A 118 3.81 -10.43 11.72
N LYS A 119 3.63 -9.15 11.97
CA LYS A 119 2.31 -8.48 11.94
C LYS A 119 2.01 -7.97 10.52
N TYR A 120 0.85 -8.32 9.97
CA TYR A 120 0.41 -7.91 8.64
C TYR A 120 -0.71 -6.89 8.74
N LEU A 121 -0.46 -5.67 8.30
CA LEU A 121 -1.43 -4.59 8.29
C LEU A 121 -1.92 -4.35 6.87
N ILE A 122 -3.18 -4.67 6.61
CA ILE A 122 -3.78 -4.64 5.28
C ILE A 122 -4.73 -3.47 5.17
N VAL A 123 -4.53 -2.61 4.18
CA VAL A 123 -5.38 -1.44 4.00
C VAL A 123 -6.15 -1.54 2.70
N ALA A 124 -7.45 -1.47 2.83
CA ALA A 124 -8.41 -1.55 1.74
C ALA A 124 -9.17 -0.25 1.51
N ARG A 125 -9.75 -0.13 0.34
CA ARG A 125 -10.59 0.99 -0.06
C ARG A 125 -11.55 0.56 -1.14
N ASP A 126 -12.71 1.23 -1.27
CA ASP A 126 -13.64 1.04 -2.37
C ASP A 126 -12.89 1.01 -3.72
N PRO A 127 -12.97 -0.07 -4.51
CA PRO A 127 -12.24 -0.22 -5.76
C PRO A 127 -12.48 0.92 -6.76
N ARG A 128 -13.67 1.51 -6.77
CA ARG A 128 -14.01 2.65 -7.62
C ARG A 128 -13.26 3.92 -7.21
N ASP A 129 -13.06 4.13 -5.91
CA ASP A 129 -12.23 5.23 -5.38
C ASP A 129 -10.73 4.97 -5.56
N VAL A 130 -10.31 3.71 -5.51
CA VAL A 130 -8.95 3.29 -5.89
C VAL A 130 -8.69 3.66 -7.33
N PHE A 131 -9.58 3.28 -8.25
CA PHE A 131 -9.49 3.63 -9.66
C PHE A 131 -9.34 5.14 -9.89
N MET A 132 -10.19 5.95 -9.29
CA MET A 132 -10.12 7.42 -9.41
C MET A 132 -8.78 7.99 -8.91
N SER A 133 -8.21 7.39 -7.88
CA SER A 133 -6.88 7.76 -7.37
C SER A 133 -5.77 7.27 -8.29
N LEU A 134 -5.95 6.07 -8.86
CA LEU A 134 -5.00 5.45 -9.77
C LEU A 134 -4.90 6.19 -11.09
N TRP A 135 -6.04 6.64 -11.64
CA TRP A 135 -6.08 7.51 -12.82
C TRP A 135 -5.19 8.73 -12.66
N ASN A 136 -5.39 9.50 -11.57
CA ASN A 136 -4.57 10.69 -11.32
C ASN A 136 -3.09 10.35 -11.14
N HIS A 137 -2.79 9.25 -10.45
CA HIS A 137 -1.44 8.78 -10.21
C HIS A 137 -0.74 8.39 -11.52
N HIS A 138 -1.37 7.53 -12.32
CA HIS A 138 -0.80 7.03 -13.58
C HIS A 138 -0.60 8.15 -14.60
N ARG A 139 -1.58 9.04 -14.73
CA ARG A 139 -1.50 10.19 -15.63
C ARG A 139 -0.39 11.18 -15.21
N GLY A 140 -0.09 11.26 -13.93
CA GLY A 140 0.92 12.15 -13.38
C GLY A 140 2.35 11.63 -13.47
N VAL A 141 2.56 10.37 -13.84
CA VAL A 141 3.89 9.75 -13.95
C VAL A 141 4.70 10.42 -15.09
N THR A 142 5.98 10.66 -14.82
CA THR A 142 6.92 11.21 -15.82
C THR A 142 7.42 10.14 -16.77
N ASP A 143 7.85 10.57 -17.97
CA ASP A 143 8.45 9.66 -18.95
C ASP A 143 9.75 9.05 -18.45
N ASP A 144 10.54 9.79 -17.68
CA ASP A 144 11.78 9.31 -17.09
C ASP A 144 11.50 8.17 -16.11
N PHE A 145 10.45 8.29 -15.28
CA PHE A 145 10.09 7.22 -14.36
C PHE A 145 9.53 5.98 -15.09
N LEU A 146 8.73 6.17 -16.15
CA LEU A 146 8.32 5.06 -17.02
C LEU A 146 9.51 4.35 -17.66
N ASN A 147 10.48 5.13 -18.14
CA ASN A 147 11.71 4.60 -18.72
C ASN A 147 12.52 3.83 -17.65
N LEU A 148 12.61 4.34 -16.43
CA LEU A 148 13.26 3.63 -15.32
C LEU A 148 12.60 2.26 -15.08
N LEU A 149 11.28 2.20 -14.94
CA LEU A 149 10.54 0.95 -14.72
C LEU A 149 10.78 -0.05 -15.86
N ASN A 150 10.74 0.44 -17.10
CA ASN A 150 10.79 -0.40 -18.29
C ASN A 150 12.21 -0.88 -18.65
N ASN A 151 13.23 -0.12 -18.28
CA ASN A 151 14.63 -0.43 -18.57
C ASN A 151 15.39 -1.05 -17.39
N THR A 152 14.77 -1.16 -16.21
CA THR A 152 15.36 -1.87 -15.08
C THR A 152 15.64 -3.34 -15.47
N PRO A 153 16.87 -3.85 -15.30
CA PRO A 153 17.25 -5.22 -15.66
C PRO A 153 16.33 -6.28 -15.02
N GLY A 154 16.11 -7.40 -15.72
CA GLY A 154 15.28 -8.51 -15.22
C GLY A 154 13.75 -8.24 -15.32
N ARG A 155 13.31 -7.34 -16.18
CA ARG A 155 11.87 -7.18 -16.47
C ARG A 155 11.31 -8.47 -17.07
N VAL A 156 10.15 -8.87 -16.53
CA VAL A 156 9.36 -10.00 -17.04
C VAL A 156 8.10 -9.45 -17.71
N GLY A 157 7.74 -9.98 -18.86
CA GLY A 157 6.57 -9.56 -19.62
C GLY A 157 6.71 -8.20 -20.33
N ASP A 158 5.58 -7.62 -20.69
CA ASP A 158 5.49 -6.38 -21.45
C ASP A 158 5.97 -5.15 -20.67
N PRO A 159 6.36 -4.07 -21.37
CA PRO A 159 6.63 -2.80 -20.72
C PRO A 159 5.39 -2.27 -20.01
N PHE A 160 5.60 -1.59 -18.86
CA PHE A 160 4.54 -0.84 -18.21
C PHE A 160 4.05 0.28 -19.15
N PRO A 161 2.77 0.33 -19.50
CA PRO A 161 2.27 1.23 -20.52
C PRO A 161 2.14 2.67 -20.01
N ARG A 162 2.00 3.61 -20.95
CA ARG A 162 1.54 4.97 -20.65
C ARG A 162 0.07 4.95 -20.23
N CYS A 163 -0.31 5.94 -19.44
CA CYS A 163 -1.72 6.15 -19.11
C CYS A 163 -2.49 6.52 -20.39
N PRO A 164 -3.63 5.90 -20.67
CA PRO A 164 -4.53 6.36 -21.72
C PRO A 164 -4.94 7.84 -21.52
N ASP A 165 -5.31 8.52 -22.58
CA ASP A 165 -5.75 9.93 -22.51
C ASP A 165 -7.17 10.06 -21.96
N ASP A 166 -8.02 9.05 -22.20
CA ASP A 166 -9.41 8.98 -21.73
C ASP A 166 -9.53 8.11 -20.48
N ILE A 167 -10.27 8.59 -19.48
CA ILE A 167 -10.52 7.88 -18.24
C ILE A 167 -11.41 6.64 -18.44
N HIS A 168 -12.31 6.69 -19.41
CA HIS A 168 -13.22 5.58 -19.73
C HIS A 168 -12.48 4.43 -20.41
N ASP A 169 -11.52 4.73 -21.29
CA ASP A 169 -10.62 3.73 -21.88
C ASP A 169 -9.76 3.08 -20.81
N PHE A 170 -9.28 3.88 -19.85
CA PHE A 170 -8.52 3.35 -18.71
C PHE A 170 -9.40 2.47 -17.81
N TRP A 171 -10.66 2.90 -17.54
CA TRP A 171 -11.61 2.10 -16.77
C TRP A 171 -11.88 0.75 -17.44
N ALA A 172 -12.24 0.77 -18.72
CA ALA A 172 -12.54 -0.46 -19.46
C ALA A 172 -11.39 -1.45 -19.41
N THR A 173 -10.16 -0.95 -19.53
CA THR A 173 -8.96 -1.79 -19.43
C THR A 173 -8.71 -2.27 -18.00
N TRP A 174 -8.81 -1.38 -17.00
CA TRP A 174 -8.52 -1.68 -15.60
C TRP A 174 -9.49 -2.70 -15.01
N ILE A 175 -10.79 -2.60 -15.34
CA ILE A 175 -11.82 -3.47 -14.76
C ILE A 175 -11.90 -4.85 -15.41
N SER A 176 -11.34 -5.04 -16.60
CA SER A 176 -11.53 -6.26 -17.39
C SER A 176 -10.24 -7.00 -17.76
N ARG A 177 -9.06 -6.46 -17.40
CA ARG A 177 -7.76 -7.07 -17.74
C ARG A 177 -6.85 -7.13 -16.52
N SER A 178 -5.94 -8.10 -16.53
CA SER A 178 -4.90 -8.29 -15.52
C SER A 178 -3.54 -8.60 -16.15
N TRP A 179 -2.47 -8.54 -15.34
CA TRP A 179 -1.14 -9.06 -15.71
C TRP A 179 -1.04 -10.56 -15.52
N PHE A 180 -1.81 -11.11 -14.57
CA PHE A 180 -1.66 -12.46 -14.10
C PHE A 180 -2.93 -13.26 -14.40
N GLU A 181 -2.76 -14.53 -14.82
CA GLU A 181 -3.88 -15.40 -15.22
C GLU A 181 -4.92 -15.65 -14.12
N TRP A 182 -4.51 -15.48 -12.87
CA TRP A 182 -5.39 -15.69 -11.70
C TRP A 182 -6.11 -14.43 -11.23
N GLU A 183 -5.79 -13.27 -11.80
CA GLU A 183 -6.50 -12.02 -11.56
C GLU A 183 -7.50 -11.75 -12.68
N GLN A 184 -8.52 -10.96 -12.41
CA GLN A 184 -9.57 -10.63 -13.40
C GLN A 184 -9.52 -9.15 -13.81
N GLU A 185 -8.84 -8.30 -13.02
CA GLU A 185 -8.84 -6.85 -13.16
C GLU A 185 -7.50 -6.26 -12.69
N GLY A 186 -7.33 -4.96 -12.83
CA GLY A 186 -6.22 -4.22 -12.25
C GLY A 186 -5.19 -3.69 -13.26
N TYR A 187 -5.22 -4.15 -14.51
CA TYR A 187 -4.22 -3.74 -15.52
C TYR A 187 -4.23 -2.20 -15.75
N PRO A 188 -3.07 -1.54 -15.87
CA PRO A 188 -1.70 -2.09 -15.94
C PRO A 188 -1.01 -2.25 -14.57
N PHE A 189 -1.74 -2.11 -13.50
CA PHE A 189 -1.27 -2.44 -12.16
C PHE A 189 -1.55 -3.92 -11.88
N TRP A 190 -2.04 -4.28 -10.74
CA TRP A 190 -2.40 -5.67 -10.38
C TRP A 190 -3.76 -5.68 -9.68
N GLY A 191 -4.33 -6.86 -9.50
CA GLY A 191 -5.71 -7.04 -9.06
C GLY A 191 -6.00 -6.41 -7.69
N ASN A 192 -6.86 -5.38 -7.67
CA ASN A 192 -7.32 -4.76 -6.44
C ASN A 192 -8.26 -5.69 -5.66
N MET A 193 -9.27 -6.23 -6.34
CA MET A 193 -10.26 -7.11 -5.73
C MET A 193 -9.62 -8.44 -5.34
N HIS A 194 -8.78 -9.02 -6.20
CA HIS A 194 -8.03 -10.24 -5.89
C HIS A 194 -7.16 -10.05 -4.64
N HIS A 195 -6.41 -8.94 -4.56
CA HIS A 195 -5.60 -8.61 -3.38
C HIS A 195 -6.46 -8.62 -2.12
N ASN A 196 -7.55 -7.87 -2.10
CA ASN A 196 -8.40 -7.75 -0.92
C ASN A 196 -9.09 -9.06 -0.55
N GLN A 197 -9.59 -9.84 -1.53
CA GLN A 197 -10.20 -11.14 -1.27
C GLN A 197 -9.19 -12.14 -0.69
N SER A 198 -7.96 -12.13 -1.20
CA SER A 198 -6.92 -13.03 -0.71
C SER A 198 -6.63 -12.80 0.79
N TRP A 199 -6.51 -11.55 1.21
CA TRP A 199 -6.31 -11.18 2.61
C TRP A 199 -7.57 -11.37 3.46
N TRP A 200 -8.75 -11.10 2.89
CA TRP A 200 -10.04 -11.30 3.55
C TRP A 200 -10.26 -12.73 4.02
N ASN A 201 -9.83 -13.69 3.23
CA ASN A 201 -9.94 -15.12 3.56
C ASN A 201 -9.17 -15.50 4.82
N TYR A 202 -8.13 -14.75 5.17
CA TYR A 202 -7.25 -15.00 6.33
C TYR A 202 -7.42 -13.96 7.44
N ARG A 203 -8.47 -13.12 7.40
CA ARG A 203 -8.73 -12.06 8.40
C ARG A 203 -8.93 -12.54 9.83
N HIS A 204 -9.10 -13.83 10.00
CA HIS A 204 -9.25 -14.48 11.32
C HIS A 204 -7.93 -14.78 12.01
N LEU A 205 -6.79 -14.65 11.32
CA LEU A 205 -5.47 -14.84 11.92
C LEU A 205 -5.11 -13.66 12.82
N GLU A 206 -4.59 -13.92 14.00
CA GLU A 206 -4.29 -12.92 15.03
C GLU A 206 -3.19 -11.94 14.61
N ASN A 207 -2.33 -12.33 13.68
CA ASN A 207 -1.26 -11.51 13.14
C ASN A 207 -1.65 -10.74 11.85
N ILE A 208 -2.93 -10.71 11.49
CA ILE A 208 -3.47 -9.97 10.33
C ILE A 208 -4.51 -8.96 10.80
N LEU A 209 -4.31 -7.68 10.53
CA LEU A 209 -5.29 -6.62 10.77
C LEU A 209 -5.74 -6.00 9.46
N LEU A 210 -7.05 -6.04 9.20
CA LEU A 210 -7.67 -5.32 8.09
C LEU A 210 -8.12 -3.93 8.53
N VAL A 211 -7.74 -2.91 7.77
CA VAL A 211 -8.10 -1.50 7.95
C VAL A 211 -8.77 -0.99 6.69
N HIS A 212 -9.77 -0.15 6.84
CA HIS A 212 -10.44 0.44 5.69
C HIS A 212 -10.21 1.95 5.61
N TYR A 213 -9.90 2.45 4.42
CA TYR A 213 -9.59 3.86 4.20
C TYR A 213 -10.74 4.81 4.62
N ALA A 214 -12.00 4.39 4.40
CA ALA A 214 -13.15 5.19 4.81
C ALA A 214 -13.30 5.27 6.33
N ASP A 215 -13.00 4.17 7.04
CA ASP A 215 -13.03 4.15 8.51
C ASP A 215 -11.95 5.07 9.09
N LEU A 216 -10.71 4.98 8.57
CA LEU A 216 -9.62 5.92 8.92
C LEU A 216 -10.01 7.39 8.71
N LYS A 217 -10.81 7.69 7.69
CA LYS A 217 -11.29 9.06 7.45
C LYS A 217 -12.38 9.48 8.40
N THR A 218 -13.27 8.59 8.77
CA THR A 218 -14.45 8.88 9.59
C THR A 218 -14.09 8.95 11.06
N ASP A 219 -13.24 8.03 11.52
CA ASP A 219 -12.79 7.91 12.90
C ASP A 219 -11.27 7.67 12.97
N PRO A 220 -10.45 8.70 12.68
CA PRO A 220 -9.00 8.53 12.68
C PRO A 220 -8.45 8.14 14.05
N LEU A 221 -9.01 8.66 15.15
CA LEU A 221 -8.56 8.34 16.51
C LEU A 221 -8.83 6.87 16.84
N GLY A 222 -10.05 6.39 16.60
CA GLY A 222 -10.41 4.99 16.85
C GLY A 222 -9.61 4.01 16.00
N GLU A 223 -9.38 4.32 14.72
CA GLU A 223 -8.60 3.44 13.86
C GLU A 223 -7.09 3.45 14.19
N ILE A 224 -6.51 4.61 14.54
CA ILE A 224 -5.12 4.68 14.98
C ILE A 224 -4.94 3.91 16.29
N ARG A 225 -5.87 4.01 17.24
CA ARG A 225 -5.84 3.21 18.48
C ARG A 225 -5.90 1.73 18.17
N ARG A 226 -6.79 1.28 17.28
CA ARG A 226 -6.91 -0.12 16.86
C ARG A 226 -5.63 -0.64 16.21
N ILE A 227 -4.95 0.20 15.43
CA ILE A 227 -3.64 -0.13 14.85
C ILE A 227 -2.57 -0.21 15.95
N ALA A 228 -2.56 0.72 16.90
CA ALA A 228 -1.62 0.73 18.01
C ALA A 228 -1.77 -0.51 18.89
N ASP A 229 -3.02 -0.87 19.25
CA ASP A 229 -3.33 -2.08 20.03
C ASP A 229 -2.85 -3.35 19.30
N PHE A 230 -3.11 -3.46 18.00
CA PHE A 230 -2.63 -4.58 17.18
C PHE A 230 -1.10 -4.66 17.13
N LEU A 231 -0.42 -3.52 17.09
CA LEU A 231 1.03 -3.43 17.11
C LEU A 231 1.62 -3.46 18.52
N GLU A 232 0.79 -3.59 19.55
CA GLU A 232 1.22 -3.64 20.97
C GLU A 232 1.99 -2.36 21.38
N VAL A 233 1.51 -1.21 20.89
CA VAL A 233 2.06 0.11 21.24
C VAL A 233 1.09 0.84 22.16
N GLU A 234 1.50 1.08 23.40
CA GLU A 234 0.71 1.85 24.36
C GLU A 234 0.67 3.33 23.98
N LEU A 235 -0.53 3.90 23.95
CA LEU A 235 -0.76 5.31 23.67
C LEU A 235 -1.64 5.96 24.74
N SER A 236 -1.18 7.07 25.31
CA SER A 236 -2.07 8.01 25.99
C SER A 236 -2.99 8.73 24.98
N ASP A 237 -4.09 9.32 25.47
CA ASP A 237 -4.99 10.07 24.58
C ASP A 237 -4.28 11.28 23.94
N GLU A 238 -3.34 11.92 24.65
CA GLU A 238 -2.52 13.01 24.11
C GLU A 238 -1.58 12.53 23.00
N ALA A 239 -0.92 11.39 23.20
CA ALA A 239 -0.06 10.78 22.18
C ALA A 239 -0.87 10.36 20.94
N LEU A 240 -2.05 9.78 21.15
CA LEU A 240 -2.98 9.42 20.08
C LEU A 240 -3.38 10.63 19.24
N ALA A 241 -3.79 11.73 19.89
CA ALA A 241 -4.12 12.98 19.21
C ALA A 241 -2.91 13.52 18.41
N THR A 242 -1.72 13.46 18.99
CA THR A 242 -0.47 13.88 18.32
C THR A 242 -0.19 13.04 17.06
N VAL A 243 -0.35 11.73 17.14
CA VAL A 243 -0.19 10.84 15.95
C VAL A 243 -1.22 11.20 14.89
N ALA A 244 -2.50 11.40 15.26
CA ALA A 244 -3.56 11.75 14.32
C ALA A 244 -3.27 13.08 13.61
N ASP A 245 -2.88 14.11 14.35
CA ASP A 245 -2.54 15.43 13.80
C ASP A 245 -1.37 15.34 12.82
N ARG A 246 -0.29 14.68 13.23
CA ARG A 246 0.91 14.53 12.40
C ARG A 246 0.68 13.69 11.15
N THR A 247 -0.28 12.77 11.17
CA THR A 247 -0.60 11.91 10.05
C THR A 247 -1.83 12.38 9.26
N SER A 248 -2.40 13.54 9.60
CA SER A 248 -3.48 14.14 8.82
C SER A 248 -3.07 14.38 7.36
N PHE A 249 -4.05 14.34 6.45
CA PHE A 249 -3.79 14.55 5.02
C PHE A 249 -3.05 15.87 4.74
N ASP A 250 -3.47 16.95 5.39
CA ASP A 250 -2.89 18.28 5.20
C ASP A 250 -1.46 18.34 5.74
N ALA A 251 -1.20 17.79 6.93
CA ALA A 251 0.15 17.76 7.51
C ALA A 251 1.10 16.93 6.64
N MET A 252 0.67 15.77 6.15
CA MET A 252 1.49 14.94 5.25
C MET A 252 1.75 15.63 3.92
N ARG A 253 0.72 16.25 3.33
CA ARG A 253 0.84 17.00 2.07
C ARG A 253 1.80 18.17 2.18
N GLN A 254 1.69 18.97 3.23
CA GLN A 254 2.59 20.11 3.48
C GLN A 254 4.03 19.66 3.63
N ARG A 255 4.30 18.61 4.42
CA ARG A 255 5.65 18.07 4.56
C ARG A 255 6.22 17.53 3.24
N ALA A 256 5.40 16.83 2.45
CA ALA A 256 5.85 16.32 1.17
C ALA A 256 6.18 17.44 0.18
N ILE A 257 5.36 18.51 0.11
CA ILE A 257 5.64 19.68 -0.73
C ILE A 257 6.94 20.39 -0.27
N ALA A 258 7.14 20.53 1.05
CA ALA A 258 8.36 21.14 1.58
C ALA A 258 9.61 20.29 1.26
N ALA A 259 9.51 18.98 1.36
CA ALA A 259 10.58 18.06 1.00
C ALA A 259 10.92 18.12 -0.51
N ASP A 260 9.90 18.14 -1.38
CA ASP A 260 10.12 18.30 -2.83
C ASP A 260 10.83 19.63 -3.15
N ALA A 261 10.46 20.72 -2.49
CA ALA A 261 11.07 22.03 -2.70
C ALA A 261 12.54 22.10 -2.21
N ALA A 262 12.92 21.25 -1.27
CA ALA A 262 14.28 21.14 -0.74
C ALA A 262 15.15 20.11 -1.49
N SER A 263 14.56 19.35 -2.42
CA SER A 263 15.24 18.28 -3.16
C SER A 263 15.63 18.75 -4.56
N ASP A 264 16.88 18.51 -4.94
CA ASP A 264 17.36 18.68 -6.33
C ASP A 264 17.06 17.43 -7.19
N GLY A 265 16.41 16.42 -6.62
CA GLY A 265 16.11 15.15 -7.29
C GLY A 265 14.90 15.21 -8.22
N ALA A 266 14.94 14.43 -9.30
CA ALA A 266 13.80 14.25 -10.19
C ALA A 266 12.67 13.52 -9.49
N SER A 267 11.47 14.12 -9.47
CA SER A 267 10.27 13.44 -8.96
C SER A 267 9.76 12.42 -9.98
N PRO A 268 9.23 11.26 -9.54
CA PRO A 268 8.51 10.36 -10.42
C PRO A 268 7.20 10.95 -10.98
N PHE A 269 6.76 12.11 -10.47
CA PHE A 269 5.52 12.79 -10.86
C PHE A 269 5.77 14.19 -11.40
N ARG A 270 4.99 14.60 -12.38
CA ARG A 270 5.13 15.88 -13.12
C ARG A 270 5.12 17.11 -12.22
N GLU A 271 4.27 17.13 -11.19
CA GLU A 271 4.18 18.20 -10.18
C GLU A 271 4.58 17.70 -8.78
N GLY A 272 5.43 16.68 -8.71
CA GLY A 272 5.94 16.13 -7.47
C GLY A 272 4.83 15.73 -6.48
N ALA A 273 4.99 16.14 -5.25
CA ALA A 273 4.07 15.84 -4.14
C ALA A 273 2.64 16.35 -4.39
N LYS A 274 2.45 17.40 -5.19
CA LYS A 274 1.10 17.92 -5.52
C LYS A 274 0.31 16.92 -6.35
N THR A 275 0.94 16.25 -7.30
CA THR A 275 0.31 15.17 -8.07
C THR A 275 0.03 13.96 -7.17
N PHE A 276 0.96 13.58 -6.32
CA PHE A 276 0.83 12.43 -5.43
C PHE A 276 -0.29 12.62 -4.39
N PHE A 277 -0.32 13.77 -3.70
CA PHE A 277 -1.37 14.15 -2.74
C PHE A 277 -2.46 14.97 -3.43
N HIS A 278 -3.31 14.31 -4.23
CA HIS A 278 -4.32 15.00 -5.03
C HIS A 278 -5.48 15.55 -4.18
N LYS A 279 -6.52 14.78 -3.90
CA LYS A 279 -7.72 15.26 -3.17
C LYS A 279 -8.01 14.52 -1.86
N GLY A 280 -7.61 13.25 -1.74
CA GLY A 280 -7.88 12.43 -0.55
C GLY A 280 -9.38 12.22 -0.25
N THR A 281 -10.26 12.35 -1.25
CA THR A 281 -11.72 12.22 -1.09
C THR A 281 -12.24 10.92 -1.68
N ASN A 282 -13.35 10.42 -1.14
CA ASN A 282 -14.10 9.28 -1.64
C ASN A 282 -15.31 9.73 -2.45
N GLY A 283 -15.87 8.82 -3.27
CA GLY A 283 -17.11 9.00 -3.99
C GLY A 283 -17.03 9.78 -5.31
N ARG A 284 -15.83 10.19 -5.75
CA ARG A 284 -15.65 10.95 -7.01
C ARG A 284 -16.06 10.18 -8.27
N TRP A 285 -16.09 8.88 -8.19
CA TRP A 285 -16.50 8.00 -9.28
C TRP A 285 -17.97 8.19 -9.68
N ARG A 286 -18.82 8.70 -8.78
CA ARG A 286 -20.24 8.92 -9.04
C ARG A 286 -20.54 9.93 -10.14
N ASP A 287 -19.65 10.90 -10.28
CA ASP A 287 -19.77 11.98 -11.28
C ASP A 287 -19.00 11.66 -12.58
N VAL A 288 -18.36 10.47 -12.65
CA VAL A 288 -17.46 10.10 -13.76
C VAL A 288 -17.90 8.81 -14.44
N LEU A 289 -18.15 7.74 -13.65
CA LEU A 289 -18.48 6.44 -14.22
C LEU A 289 -19.93 6.39 -14.68
N THR A 290 -20.14 5.88 -15.89
CA THR A 290 -21.44 5.66 -16.49
C THR A 290 -22.14 4.41 -15.91
N ASP A 291 -23.44 4.29 -16.13
CA ASP A 291 -24.21 3.09 -15.70
C ASP A 291 -23.64 1.80 -16.32
N ALA A 292 -23.18 1.85 -17.57
CA ALA A 292 -22.56 0.71 -18.24
C ALA A 292 -21.25 0.30 -17.56
N GLU A 293 -20.43 1.26 -17.15
CA GLU A 293 -19.17 1.02 -16.44
C GLU A 293 -19.41 0.52 -15.01
N LEU A 294 -20.44 1.01 -14.36
CA LEU A 294 -20.88 0.46 -13.06
C LEU A 294 -21.41 -0.97 -13.19
N ALA A 295 -22.06 -1.32 -14.29
CA ALA A 295 -22.45 -2.70 -14.57
C ALA A 295 -21.22 -3.62 -14.76
N MET A 296 -20.16 -3.16 -15.42
CA MET A 296 -18.89 -3.90 -15.50
C MET A 296 -18.29 -4.12 -14.11
N TYR A 297 -18.30 -3.10 -13.25
CA TYR A 297 -17.87 -3.23 -11.86
C TYR A 297 -18.64 -4.31 -11.11
N GLU A 298 -19.96 -4.29 -11.16
CA GLU A 298 -20.83 -5.28 -10.50
C GLU A 298 -20.52 -6.70 -10.99
N GLN A 299 -20.33 -6.88 -12.29
CA GLN A 299 -19.96 -8.17 -12.87
C GLN A 299 -18.62 -8.68 -12.33
N THR A 300 -17.57 -7.85 -12.37
CA THR A 300 -16.23 -8.24 -11.90
C THR A 300 -16.25 -8.48 -10.39
N LYS A 301 -16.92 -7.61 -9.62
CA LYS A 301 -17.08 -7.74 -8.18
C LYS A 301 -17.70 -9.08 -7.78
N THR A 302 -18.80 -9.47 -8.44
CA THR A 302 -19.47 -10.76 -8.15
C THR A 302 -18.66 -11.98 -8.56
N THR A 303 -17.74 -11.82 -9.51
CA THR A 303 -16.85 -12.91 -9.95
C THR A 303 -15.68 -13.11 -8.98
N VAL A 304 -15.14 -12.03 -8.43
CA VAL A 304 -13.88 -12.04 -7.65
C VAL A 304 -14.13 -12.08 -6.15
N LEU A 305 -15.14 -11.37 -5.66
CA LEU A 305 -15.36 -11.15 -4.23
C LEU A 305 -16.50 -11.99 -3.66
N THR A 306 -16.30 -12.47 -2.44
CA THR A 306 -17.41 -12.96 -1.63
C THR A 306 -18.33 -11.80 -1.23
N PRO A 307 -19.65 -12.05 -1.02
CA PRO A 307 -20.60 -10.96 -0.71
C PRO A 307 -20.25 -10.14 0.53
N ASP A 308 -19.65 -10.76 1.54
CA ASP A 308 -19.21 -10.10 2.77
C ASP A 308 -17.94 -9.23 2.53
N CYS A 309 -16.98 -9.73 1.77
CA CYS A 309 -15.81 -8.95 1.36
C CYS A 309 -16.22 -7.74 0.50
N ALA A 310 -17.11 -7.94 -0.46
CA ALA A 310 -17.62 -6.87 -1.33
C ALA A 310 -18.27 -5.75 -0.51
N ARG A 311 -19.17 -6.09 0.43
CA ARG A 311 -19.80 -5.10 1.31
C ARG A 311 -18.75 -4.34 2.15
N TRP A 312 -17.79 -5.05 2.70
CA TRP A 312 -16.73 -4.40 3.47
C TRP A 312 -15.88 -3.45 2.61
N LEU A 313 -15.51 -3.85 1.39
CA LEU A 313 -14.75 -2.99 0.48
C LEU A 313 -15.50 -1.71 0.08
N GLU A 314 -16.81 -1.78 -0.06
CA GLU A 314 -17.63 -0.62 -0.43
C GLU A 314 -17.92 0.30 0.75
N LEU A 315 -18.10 -0.25 1.96
CA LEU A 315 -18.70 0.45 3.10
C LEU A 315 -17.79 0.51 4.35
N GLY A 316 -16.62 -0.13 4.34
CA GLY A 316 -15.82 -0.28 5.54
C GLY A 316 -16.52 -1.12 6.61
N ARG A 317 -16.26 -0.83 7.89
CA ARG A 317 -16.85 -1.57 9.03
C ARG A 317 -18.38 -1.49 9.07
N THR A 318 -18.97 -0.44 8.53
CA THR A 318 -20.43 -0.34 8.46
C THR A 318 -21.07 -1.41 7.57
N GLY A 319 -20.31 -1.99 6.64
CA GLY A 319 -20.74 -3.11 5.80
C GLY A 319 -20.75 -4.47 6.53
N LEU A 320 -20.24 -4.53 7.77
CA LEU A 320 -20.19 -5.74 8.60
C LEU A 320 -21.27 -5.77 9.69
N ALA A 321 -22.00 -4.67 9.86
CA ALA A 321 -23.07 -4.52 10.85
C ALA A 321 -24.37 -5.22 10.41
#